data_6f72b9acefba936ed8d7105541939ca0
#
_entry.id   6f72b9acefba936ed8d7105541939ca0
#
_cell.length_a   1.000
_cell.length_b   1.000
_cell.length_c   1.000
_cell.angle_alpha   90.00
_cell.angle_beta   90.00
_cell.angle_gamma   90.00
#
_symmetry.space_group_name_H-M   'P 1'
#
loop_
_entity.id
_entity.type
_entity.pdbx_description
1 polymer ?
#
loop_
_entity_poly.entity_id
_entity_poly.type
_entity_poly.pdbx_seq_one_letter_code
_entity_poly.pdbx_strand_id
1 'polypeptide(L)'
;MKKKLHPIMLAGTGSDVGKSVIAAALCRIFKQDGYQPAPFKAQNMALNSYATPEGLEIGRAQAVQAEAAGVPCHTDMNPLLLKPSSDHTSQVVLNGRPIGNRNAFEYFRKEGREELRQEVNAAFDRLAARYNPIVMEGAGSISEINLRDTDLVNMPMACYADADVILVADIDRGGVFAGVYGSVMLQTTEDKKRIKGVIINKFRGDIRLFEPGVKMMEDLCGIPVLGVIPYYRNIHIEEEDSVVLDYKRMQAVEGKINIAVVLLRHLSNFTDFNRLERDERVHLYYTNNTEDLAKADIILLPGSKSTLDDLYELRRNGVAQAVLRAHREGVTVMGICGGYQLMGLEIHDPEGVEGEIRQLPGLGLLPVITTMQGEKVTRQVNFHFLENAETCQGYEIHMGETRPVPGVSVVPLNKLEDGGEDGCFVNQKCMGSYIHGILDNQAFIDYLLEPYAEKLECHTVLDYRTYKEEQYDKLAEHVRSHLNLPLLYQIMSGND
;
A
#
# COMPACT_ATOMS: atom_id res chain seq x y z
N MET A 1 4.93 30.78 -17.47
CA MET A 1 5.06 29.35 -17.20
C MET A 1 6.27 29.13 -16.32
N LYS A 2 6.20 28.25 -15.32
CA LYS A 2 7.37 27.86 -14.53
C LYS A 2 8.40 27.16 -15.41
N LYS A 3 9.70 27.24 -15.03
CA LYS A 3 10.77 26.52 -15.73
C LYS A 3 10.51 25.01 -15.60
N LYS A 4 10.64 24.26 -16.69
CA LYS A 4 10.57 22.80 -16.66
C LYS A 4 11.74 22.26 -15.83
N LEU A 5 11.43 21.31 -14.93
CA LEU A 5 12.42 20.65 -14.07
C LEU A 5 12.75 19.28 -14.63
N HIS A 6 13.99 18.82 -14.46
CA HIS A 6 14.38 17.45 -14.74
C HIS A 6 13.62 16.49 -13.79
N PRO A 7 13.33 15.26 -14.20
CA PRO A 7 12.85 14.23 -13.28
C PRO A 7 13.87 14.00 -12.16
N ILE A 8 13.36 13.66 -10.98
CA ILE A 8 14.20 13.31 -9.83
C ILE A 8 13.96 11.87 -9.43
N MET A 9 15.04 11.08 -9.24
CA MET A 9 14.97 9.70 -8.78
C MET A 9 15.43 9.59 -7.32
N LEU A 10 14.55 9.13 -6.44
CA LEU A 10 14.90 8.74 -5.08
C LEU A 10 15.42 7.31 -5.06
N ALA A 11 16.72 7.13 -5.00
CA ALA A 11 17.38 5.84 -4.90
C ALA A 11 17.71 5.51 -3.44
N GLY A 12 17.74 4.22 -3.06
CA GLY A 12 17.97 3.81 -1.68
C GLY A 12 19.34 3.18 -1.45
N THR A 13 19.89 3.37 -0.24
CA THR A 13 21.01 2.54 0.26
C THR A 13 20.53 1.16 0.73
N GLY A 14 19.21 0.95 0.83
CA GLY A 14 18.55 -0.28 1.25
C GLY A 14 17.04 -0.22 1.07
N SER A 15 16.38 -1.30 1.46
CA SER A 15 14.93 -1.32 1.66
C SER A 15 14.56 -0.48 2.88
N ASP A 16 13.31 -0.01 2.95
CA ASP A 16 12.71 0.73 4.09
C ASP A 16 13.46 2.00 4.54
N VAL A 17 14.35 2.54 3.71
CA VAL A 17 15.04 3.79 4.05
C VAL A 17 14.13 5.04 3.99
N GLY A 18 12.88 4.88 3.55
CA GLY A 18 11.86 5.92 3.50
C GLY A 18 11.72 6.63 2.16
N LYS A 19 12.14 5.99 1.04
CA LYS A 19 11.99 6.55 -0.33
C LYS A 19 10.55 6.96 -0.62
N SER A 20 9.58 6.09 -0.36
CA SER A 20 8.16 6.31 -0.68
C SER A 20 7.57 7.50 0.06
N VAL A 21 7.94 7.68 1.33
CA VAL A 21 7.49 8.82 2.15
C VAL A 21 8.09 10.12 1.67
N ILE A 22 9.39 10.13 1.33
CA ILE A 22 10.06 11.31 0.77
C ILE A 22 9.49 11.63 -0.62
N ALA A 23 9.16 10.62 -1.43
CA ALA A 23 8.49 10.82 -2.72
C ALA A 23 7.13 11.51 -2.56
N ALA A 24 6.31 11.04 -1.60
CA ALA A 24 5.03 11.69 -1.28
C ALA A 24 5.23 13.14 -0.81
N ALA A 25 6.22 13.38 0.06
CA ALA A 25 6.57 14.74 0.50
C ALA A 25 6.95 15.65 -0.66
N LEU A 26 7.83 15.19 -1.54
CA LEU A 26 8.27 15.98 -2.71
C LEU A 26 7.13 16.23 -3.69
N CYS A 27 6.26 15.25 -3.94
CA CYS A 27 5.03 15.43 -4.71
C CYS A 27 4.18 16.56 -4.11
N ARG A 28 3.97 16.55 -2.78
CA ARG A 28 3.20 17.60 -2.10
C ARG A 28 3.90 18.95 -2.14
N ILE A 29 5.22 19.02 -1.91
CA ILE A 29 6.02 20.24 -1.98
C ILE A 29 5.93 20.87 -3.37
N PHE A 30 6.15 20.09 -4.43
CA PHE A 30 6.07 20.62 -5.80
C PHE A 30 4.67 21.11 -6.16
N LYS A 31 3.61 20.41 -5.69
CA LYS A 31 2.23 20.89 -5.83
C LYS A 31 2.03 22.23 -5.14
N GLN A 32 2.44 22.35 -3.86
CA GLN A 32 2.35 23.61 -3.09
C GLN A 32 3.13 24.75 -3.75
N ASP A 33 4.28 24.43 -4.34
CA ASP A 33 5.10 25.39 -5.08
C ASP A 33 4.55 25.66 -6.50
N GLY A 34 3.37 25.11 -6.85
CA GLY A 34 2.57 25.40 -8.06
C GLY A 34 3.09 24.72 -9.32
N TYR A 35 3.76 23.58 -9.19
CA TYR A 35 4.00 22.63 -10.28
C TYR A 35 2.84 21.64 -10.40
N GLN A 36 2.89 20.80 -11.42
CA GLN A 36 1.98 19.66 -11.60
C GLN A 36 2.80 18.37 -11.56
N PRO A 37 3.25 17.94 -10.36
CA PRO A 37 4.07 16.75 -10.23
C PRO A 37 3.26 15.48 -10.44
N ALA A 38 3.97 14.40 -10.79
CA ALA A 38 3.43 13.06 -10.70
C ALA A 38 4.48 12.09 -10.15
N PRO A 39 4.09 11.07 -9.37
CA PRO A 39 4.99 10.00 -8.95
C PRO A 39 5.24 9.02 -10.10
N PHE A 40 6.37 8.31 -10.04
CA PHE A 40 6.68 7.21 -10.95
C PHE A 40 7.52 6.14 -10.25
N LYS A 41 7.09 4.90 -10.29
CA LYS A 41 7.89 3.75 -9.89
C LYS A 41 7.79 2.67 -10.95
N ALA A 42 8.88 2.45 -11.67
CA ALA A 42 8.93 1.57 -12.82
C ALA A 42 8.39 0.16 -12.53
N GLN A 43 8.81 -0.40 -11.38
CA GLN A 43 8.33 -1.68 -10.87
C GLN A 43 8.11 -1.56 -9.37
N ASN A 44 6.97 -2.03 -8.90
CA ASN A 44 6.69 -2.17 -7.48
C ASN A 44 6.44 -3.64 -7.12
N MET A 45 6.74 -4.00 -5.86
CA MET A 45 6.42 -5.31 -5.30
C MET A 45 5.60 -5.08 -4.03
N ALA A 46 4.29 -5.31 -4.10
CA ALA A 46 3.40 -5.07 -2.98
C ALA A 46 2.13 -5.92 -3.06
N LEU A 47 1.57 -6.28 -1.92
CA LEU A 47 0.25 -6.91 -1.82
C LEU A 47 -0.87 -5.86 -1.77
N ASN A 48 -0.54 -4.64 -1.34
CA ASN A 48 -1.49 -3.53 -1.29
C ASN A 48 -1.60 -2.85 -2.64
N SER A 49 -2.79 -2.75 -3.16
CA SER A 49 -3.10 -2.12 -4.45
C SER A 49 -4.37 -1.29 -4.38
N TYR A 50 -4.58 -0.51 -5.42
CA TYR A 50 -5.71 0.40 -5.56
C TYR A 50 -6.25 0.36 -6.98
N ALA A 51 -7.55 0.62 -7.18
CA ALA A 51 -8.15 0.74 -8.49
C ALA A 51 -8.03 2.19 -9.00
N THR A 52 -7.50 2.38 -10.21
CA THR A 52 -7.52 3.69 -10.86
C THR A 52 -8.93 4.09 -11.31
N PRO A 53 -9.18 5.37 -11.64
CA PRO A 53 -10.48 5.78 -12.19
C PRO A 53 -10.88 5.02 -13.46
N GLU A 54 -9.92 4.50 -14.22
CA GLU A 54 -10.16 3.71 -15.44
C GLU A 54 -10.42 2.23 -15.16
N GLY A 55 -10.48 1.81 -13.89
CA GLY A 55 -10.71 0.42 -13.51
C GLY A 55 -9.49 -0.48 -13.73
N LEU A 56 -8.30 0.06 -13.54
CA LEU A 56 -7.03 -0.65 -13.66
C LEU A 56 -6.29 -0.68 -12.32
N GLU A 57 -5.42 -1.66 -12.11
CA GLU A 57 -4.73 -1.85 -10.83
C GLU A 57 -3.41 -1.07 -10.77
N ILE A 58 -3.15 -0.42 -9.62
CA ILE A 58 -1.90 0.29 -9.30
C ILE A 58 -1.44 -0.04 -7.88
N GLY A 59 -0.13 0.02 -7.62
CA GLY A 59 0.42 -0.10 -6.26
C GLY A 59 -0.10 1.00 -5.32
N ARG A 60 -0.39 0.65 -4.06
CA ARG A 60 -0.98 1.61 -3.10
C ARG A 60 -0.07 2.80 -2.84
N ALA A 61 1.24 2.62 -2.74
CA ALA A 61 2.18 3.72 -2.52
C ALA A 61 2.09 4.78 -3.61
N GLN A 62 1.96 4.39 -4.89
CA GLN A 62 1.86 5.34 -5.99
C GLN A 62 0.49 6.04 -6.02
N ALA A 63 -0.58 5.36 -5.58
CA ALA A 63 -1.88 6.02 -5.37
C ALA A 63 -1.79 7.10 -4.28
N VAL A 64 -1.16 6.81 -3.15
CA VAL A 64 -0.90 7.77 -2.06
C VAL A 64 -0.04 8.95 -2.52
N GLN A 65 1.00 8.69 -3.30
CA GLN A 65 1.87 9.73 -3.85
C GLN A 65 1.12 10.62 -4.86
N ALA A 66 0.20 10.03 -5.66
CA ALA A 66 -0.67 10.76 -6.57
C ALA A 66 -1.67 11.65 -5.81
N GLU A 67 -2.26 11.15 -4.72
CA GLU A 67 -3.09 11.95 -3.80
C GLU A 67 -2.31 13.13 -3.24
N ALA A 68 -1.08 12.92 -2.75
CA ALA A 68 -0.20 13.98 -2.26
C ALA A 68 0.11 15.02 -3.36
N ALA A 69 0.33 14.57 -4.60
CA ALA A 69 0.51 15.42 -5.78
C ALA A 69 -0.77 16.17 -6.18
N GLY A 70 -1.94 15.71 -5.72
CA GLY A 70 -3.25 16.25 -6.10
C GLY A 70 -3.65 15.93 -7.53
N VAL A 71 -3.26 14.77 -8.02
CA VAL A 71 -3.58 14.28 -9.37
C VAL A 71 -4.25 12.90 -9.27
N PRO A 72 -5.16 12.56 -10.20
CA PRO A 72 -5.71 11.21 -10.24
C PRO A 72 -4.61 10.17 -10.47
N CYS A 73 -4.67 9.05 -9.76
CA CYS A 73 -3.73 7.97 -9.98
C CYS A 73 -3.97 7.31 -11.35
N HIS A 74 -2.89 6.88 -11.98
CA HIS A 74 -2.90 6.27 -13.32
C HIS A 74 -1.84 5.17 -13.41
N THR A 75 -2.07 4.13 -14.18
CA THR A 75 -1.13 2.99 -14.31
C THR A 75 0.24 3.38 -14.85
N ASP A 76 0.36 4.47 -15.61
CA ASP A 76 1.66 5.01 -16.02
C ASP A 76 2.55 5.41 -14.83
N MET A 77 1.98 5.64 -13.65
CA MET A 77 2.75 5.93 -12.43
C MET A 77 3.41 4.68 -11.83
N ASN A 78 2.85 3.50 -12.11
CA ASN A 78 3.40 2.20 -11.71
C ASN A 78 3.04 1.15 -12.77
N PRO A 79 3.75 1.13 -13.91
CA PRO A 79 3.40 0.27 -15.03
C PRO A 79 3.58 -1.22 -14.74
N LEU A 80 4.46 -1.58 -13.80
CA LEU A 80 4.75 -2.97 -13.47
C LEU A 80 4.60 -3.19 -11.96
N LEU A 81 3.59 -4.01 -11.59
CA LEU A 81 3.34 -4.38 -10.20
C LEU A 81 3.48 -5.89 -10.04
N LEU A 82 4.29 -6.32 -9.08
CA LEU A 82 4.47 -7.71 -8.69
C LEU A 82 3.70 -7.96 -7.39
N LYS A 83 2.82 -8.95 -7.41
CA LYS A 83 2.08 -9.38 -6.21
C LYS A 83 2.54 -10.77 -5.80
N PRO A 84 3.38 -10.91 -4.76
CA PRO A 84 3.81 -12.21 -4.28
C PRO A 84 2.61 -13.10 -3.96
N SER A 85 2.58 -14.30 -4.54
CA SER A 85 1.56 -15.33 -4.28
C SER A 85 2.12 -16.51 -3.50
N SER A 86 3.46 -16.69 -3.52
CA SER A 86 4.19 -17.65 -2.71
C SER A 86 5.63 -17.19 -2.53
N ASP A 87 6.45 -17.98 -1.81
CA ASP A 87 7.88 -17.69 -1.61
C ASP A 87 8.67 -17.59 -2.95
N HIS A 88 8.15 -18.16 -4.03
CA HIS A 88 8.85 -18.27 -5.31
C HIS A 88 8.07 -17.73 -6.52
N THR A 89 6.81 -17.36 -6.35
CA THR A 89 5.94 -16.93 -7.46
C THR A 89 5.30 -15.59 -7.17
N SER A 90 5.14 -14.78 -8.21
CA SER A 90 4.41 -13.51 -8.15
C SER A 90 3.47 -13.39 -9.34
N GLN A 91 2.27 -12.87 -9.09
CA GLN A 91 1.41 -12.39 -10.15
C GLN A 91 2.01 -11.11 -10.72
N VAL A 92 2.21 -11.08 -12.03
CA VAL A 92 2.71 -9.90 -12.75
C VAL A 92 1.52 -9.12 -13.29
N VAL A 93 1.43 -7.85 -12.89
CA VAL A 93 0.44 -6.89 -13.38
C VAL A 93 1.17 -5.85 -14.23
N LEU A 94 0.85 -5.79 -15.53
CA LEU A 94 1.43 -4.85 -16.46
C LEU A 94 0.37 -3.85 -16.94
N ASN A 95 0.68 -2.56 -16.82
CA ASN A 95 -0.25 -1.46 -17.13
C ASN A 95 -1.64 -1.67 -16.51
N GLY A 96 -1.66 -2.17 -15.26
CA GLY A 96 -2.86 -2.40 -14.46
C GLY A 96 -3.63 -3.68 -14.78
N ARG A 97 -3.12 -4.55 -15.65
CA ARG A 97 -3.76 -5.84 -16.02
C ARG A 97 -2.86 -7.02 -15.68
N PRO A 98 -3.39 -8.09 -15.06
CA PRO A 98 -2.60 -9.30 -14.81
C PRO A 98 -2.23 -9.96 -16.13
N ILE A 99 -0.93 -10.31 -16.29
CA ILE A 99 -0.40 -11.01 -17.46
C ILE A 99 0.07 -12.43 -17.12
N GLY A 100 -0.26 -12.92 -15.93
CA GLY A 100 0.01 -14.27 -15.45
C GLY A 100 0.92 -14.31 -14.22
N ASN A 101 1.12 -15.52 -13.72
CA ASN A 101 2.03 -15.80 -12.61
C ASN A 101 3.41 -16.16 -13.19
N ARG A 102 4.47 -15.63 -12.60
CA ARG A 102 5.85 -15.95 -12.96
C ARG A 102 6.65 -16.37 -11.73
N ASN A 103 7.48 -17.38 -11.90
CA ASN A 103 8.49 -17.73 -10.93
C ASN A 103 9.55 -16.63 -10.91
N ALA A 104 10.10 -16.31 -9.72
CA ALA A 104 11.14 -15.29 -9.57
C ALA A 104 12.34 -15.53 -10.50
N PHE A 105 12.80 -16.79 -10.65
CA PHE A 105 13.90 -17.13 -11.53
C PHE A 105 13.57 -16.83 -13.01
N GLU A 106 12.37 -17.13 -13.48
CA GLU A 106 11.92 -16.82 -14.85
C GLU A 106 11.74 -15.32 -15.06
N TYR A 107 11.21 -14.64 -14.06
CA TYR A 107 11.01 -13.20 -14.09
C TYR A 107 12.33 -12.42 -14.21
N PHE A 108 13.41 -12.86 -13.53
CA PHE A 108 14.71 -12.20 -13.58
C PHE A 108 15.60 -12.68 -14.75
N ARG A 109 15.10 -13.56 -15.64
CA ARG A 109 15.81 -13.90 -16.89
C ARG A 109 15.81 -12.74 -17.87
N LYS A 110 16.83 -12.68 -18.74
CA LYS A 110 16.94 -11.63 -19.78
C LYS A 110 15.85 -11.72 -20.85
N GLU A 111 15.35 -12.92 -21.10
CA GLU A 111 14.29 -13.20 -22.09
C GLU A 111 12.96 -12.61 -21.60
N GLY A 112 12.32 -11.77 -22.45
CA GLY A 112 11.09 -11.04 -22.11
C GLY A 112 11.27 -9.77 -21.27
N ARG A 113 12.47 -9.51 -20.73
CA ARG A 113 12.76 -8.28 -19.97
C ARG A 113 12.76 -7.03 -20.84
N GLU A 114 13.20 -7.17 -22.10
CA GLU A 114 13.25 -6.04 -23.02
C GLU A 114 11.86 -5.51 -23.39
N GLU A 115 10.88 -6.42 -23.57
CA GLU A 115 9.49 -6.02 -23.80
C GLU A 115 8.92 -5.27 -22.58
N LEU A 116 9.16 -5.78 -21.36
CA LEU A 116 8.75 -5.09 -20.13
C LEU A 116 9.43 -3.72 -20.00
N ARG A 117 10.70 -3.61 -20.37
CA ARG A 117 11.44 -2.33 -20.37
C ARG A 117 10.83 -1.33 -21.33
N GLN A 118 10.46 -1.75 -22.52
CA GLN A 118 9.81 -0.88 -23.51
C GLN A 118 8.47 -0.37 -23.00
N GLU A 119 7.66 -1.22 -22.39
CA GLU A 119 6.38 -0.83 -21.79
C GLU A 119 6.56 0.17 -20.63
N VAL A 120 7.54 -0.08 -19.75
CA VAL A 120 7.89 0.81 -18.65
C VAL A 120 8.36 2.18 -19.15
N ASN A 121 9.24 2.19 -20.16
CA ASN A 121 9.74 3.41 -20.78
C ASN A 121 8.60 4.21 -21.44
N ALA A 122 7.74 3.52 -22.19
CA ALA A 122 6.57 4.15 -22.83
C ALA A 122 5.59 4.75 -21.80
N ALA A 123 5.39 4.08 -20.66
CA ALA A 123 4.58 4.62 -19.56
C ALA A 123 5.20 5.91 -18.98
N PHE A 124 6.51 5.91 -18.77
CA PHE A 124 7.22 7.12 -18.32
C PHE A 124 7.06 8.27 -19.31
N ASP A 125 7.23 8.02 -20.62
CA ASP A 125 7.11 9.06 -21.65
C ASP A 125 5.70 9.65 -21.68
N ARG A 126 4.66 8.82 -21.59
CA ARG A 126 3.27 9.28 -21.51
C ARG A 126 3.03 10.13 -20.26
N LEU A 127 3.61 9.74 -19.10
CA LEU A 127 3.47 10.48 -17.86
C LEU A 127 4.22 11.81 -17.91
N ALA A 128 5.47 11.83 -18.38
CA ALA A 128 6.32 13.03 -18.49
C ALA A 128 5.81 14.05 -19.53
N ALA A 129 4.99 13.60 -20.48
CA ALA A 129 4.30 14.50 -21.42
C ALA A 129 3.16 15.29 -20.75
N ARG A 130 2.58 14.77 -19.65
CA ARG A 130 1.43 15.36 -18.94
C ARG A 130 1.80 16.14 -17.70
N TYR A 131 2.85 15.71 -17.00
CA TYR A 131 3.20 16.20 -15.67
C TYR A 131 4.66 16.68 -15.59
N ASN A 132 4.93 17.65 -14.73
CA ASN A 132 6.27 18.12 -14.44
C ASN A 132 6.33 18.78 -13.04
N PRO A 133 7.33 18.42 -12.22
CA PRO A 133 8.32 17.35 -12.41
C PRO A 133 7.76 15.94 -12.20
N ILE A 134 8.50 14.92 -12.66
CA ILE A 134 8.26 13.54 -12.29
C ILE A 134 9.13 13.18 -11.08
N VAL A 135 8.50 12.71 -10.02
CA VAL A 135 9.16 12.21 -8.81
C VAL A 135 9.25 10.68 -8.91
N MET A 136 10.44 10.20 -9.20
CA MET A 136 10.69 8.77 -9.42
C MET A 136 11.16 8.11 -8.13
N GLU A 137 10.77 6.86 -7.94
CA GLU A 137 11.16 6.04 -6.80
C GLU A 137 11.86 4.77 -7.27
N GLY A 138 13.07 4.52 -6.75
CA GLY A 138 13.78 3.25 -6.91
C GLY A 138 13.25 2.14 -6.00
N ALA A 139 13.70 0.92 -6.24
CA ALA A 139 13.39 -0.25 -5.40
C ALA A 139 14.63 -0.81 -4.71
N GLY A 140 14.48 -1.22 -3.45
CA GLY A 140 15.58 -1.80 -2.67
C GLY A 140 16.80 -0.88 -2.58
N SER A 141 17.98 -1.46 -2.85
CA SER A 141 19.28 -0.77 -2.84
C SER A 141 19.89 -0.70 -4.24
N ILE A 142 20.49 0.44 -4.57
CA ILE A 142 21.33 0.54 -5.78
C ILE A 142 22.68 -0.19 -5.64
N SER A 143 22.97 -0.71 -4.45
CA SER A 143 24.19 -1.46 -4.17
C SER A 143 24.11 -2.93 -4.58
N GLU A 144 22.94 -3.42 -4.98
CA GLU A 144 22.74 -4.80 -5.43
C GLU A 144 23.23 -4.98 -6.87
N ILE A 145 24.56 -4.87 -7.05
CA ILE A 145 25.22 -4.88 -8.36
C ILE A 145 25.03 -6.18 -9.13
N ASN A 146 24.73 -7.29 -8.43
CA ASN A 146 24.41 -8.60 -9.02
C ASN A 146 23.10 -8.59 -9.79
N LEU A 147 22.17 -7.67 -9.51
CA LEU A 147 20.89 -7.52 -10.19
C LEU A 147 20.92 -6.47 -11.31
N ARG A 148 22.00 -5.75 -11.48
CA ARG A 148 22.12 -4.57 -12.36
C ARG A 148 21.68 -4.83 -13.80
N ASP A 149 22.09 -5.95 -14.39
CA ASP A 149 21.78 -6.28 -15.79
C ASP A 149 20.27 -6.48 -16.04
N THR A 150 19.53 -6.80 -14.98
CA THR A 150 18.09 -7.08 -15.01
C THR A 150 17.26 -6.01 -14.31
N ASP A 151 17.90 -4.98 -13.77
CA ASP A 151 17.22 -3.87 -13.11
C ASP A 151 16.42 -3.03 -14.12
N LEU A 152 15.15 -2.79 -13.81
CA LEU A 152 14.25 -1.92 -14.58
C LEU A 152 13.90 -0.64 -13.80
N VAL A 153 14.36 -0.50 -12.55
CA VAL A 153 13.77 0.45 -11.60
C VAL A 153 14.73 1.56 -11.22
N ASN A 154 15.99 1.20 -10.92
CA ASN A 154 16.96 2.13 -10.37
C ASN A 154 17.76 2.87 -11.45
N MET A 155 19.08 2.69 -11.47
CA MET A 155 19.96 3.45 -12.36
C MET A 155 19.63 3.33 -13.85
N PRO A 156 19.24 2.16 -14.40
CA PRO A 156 18.84 2.09 -15.82
C PRO A 156 17.62 2.96 -16.14
N MET A 157 16.64 3.03 -15.23
CA MET A 157 15.47 3.90 -15.42
C MET A 157 15.83 5.39 -15.23
N ALA A 158 16.70 5.71 -14.27
CA ALA A 158 17.21 7.07 -14.10
C ALA A 158 17.97 7.54 -15.35
N CYS A 159 18.77 6.67 -15.97
CA CYS A 159 19.45 6.95 -17.23
C CYS A 159 18.46 7.21 -18.37
N TYR A 160 17.44 6.36 -18.52
CA TYR A 160 16.44 6.55 -19.57
C TYR A 160 15.66 7.86 -19.43
N ALA A 161 15.25 8.19 -18.21
CA ALA A 161 14.47 9.38 -17.89
C ALA A 161 15.29 10.67 -17.87
N ASP A 162 16.61 10.58 -18.04
CA ASP A 162 17.57 11.68 -17.78
C ASP A 162 17.33 12.34 -16.41
N ALA A 163 17.13 11.48 -15.38
CA ALA A 163 16.80 11.93 -14.04
C ALA A 163 18.05 12.23 -13.21
N ASP A 164 17.95 13.25 -12.36
CA ASP A 164 18.89 13.50 -11.28
C ASP A 164 18.60 12.54 -10.13
N VAL A 165 19.63 11.86 -9.61
CA VAL A 165 19.48 10.85 -8.57
C VAL A 165 19.82 11.43 -7.21
N ILE A 166 18.91 11.29 -6.24
CA ILE A 166 19.13 11.59 -4.83
C ILE A 166 19.11 10.30 -4.04
N LEU A 167 20.22 10.04 -3.35
CA LEU A 167 20.36 8.83 -2.53
C LEU A 167 19.72 9.05 -1.16
N VAL A 168 18.80 8.18 -0.77
CA VAL A 168 18.14 8.18 0.53
C VAL A 168 18.78 7.10 1.42
N ALA A 169 19.22 7.49 2.62
CA ALA A 169 19.87 6.61 3.58
C ALA A 169 19.20 6.69 4.95
N ASP A 170 19.01 5.53 5.58
CA ASP A 170 18.46 5.40 6.94
C ASP A 170 19.60 5.44 7.96
N ILE A 171 19.55 6.38 8.90
CA ILE A 171 20.54 6.49 9.98
C ILE A 171 20.11 5.75 11.26
N ASP A 172 18.82 5.47 11.43
CA ASP A 172 18.26 4.86 12.65
C ASP A 172 18.80 3.44 12.90
N ARG A 173 19.09 2.70 11.82
CA ARG A 173 19.65 1.34 11.89
C ARG A 173 21.17 1.29 12.08
N GLY A 174 21.86 2.44 12.03
CA GLY A 174 23.31 2.54 12.05
C GLY A 174 23.97 2.22 10.71
N GLY A 175 25.29 2.49 10.61
CA GLY A 175 26.08 2.18 9.40
C GLY A 175 25.85 3.13 8.20
N VAL A 176 25.24 4.30 8.40
CA VAL A 176 24.86 5.21 7.33
C VAL A 176 26.04 5.63 6.44
N PHE A 177 27.24 5.84 7.02
CA PHE A 177 28.45 6.17 6.26
C PHE A 177 28.85 5.06 5.29
N ALA A 178 28.88 3.82 5.77
CA ALA A 178 29.20 2.65 4.94
C ALA A 178 28.14 2.46 3.85
N GLY A 179 26.86 2.59 4.19
CA GLY A 179 25.74 2.47 3.25
C GLY A 179 25.80 3.49 2.13
N VAL A 180 26.00 4.77 2.44
CA VAL A 180 26.11 5.83 1.44
C VAL A 180 27.37 5.68 0.60
N TYR A 181 28.54 5.55 1.25
CA TYR A 181 29.82 5.41 0.56
C TYR A 181 29.82 4.19 -0.36
N GLY A 182 29.41 3.04 0.15
CA GLY A 182 29.29 1.80 -0.63
C GLY A 182 28.35 1.96 -1.81
N SER A 183 27.16 2.55 -1.60
CA SER A 183 26.18 2.75 -2.66
C SER A 183 26.72 3.63 -3.79
N VAL A 184 27.48 4.68 -3.47
CA VAL A 184 28.11 5.56 -4.46
C VAL A 184 29.28 4.84 -5.15
N MET A 185 30.18 4.20 -4.38
CA MET A 185 31.44 3.65 -4.92
C MET A 185 31.22 2.41 -5.81
N LEU A 186 30.17 1.65 -5.57
CA LEU A 186 29.79 0.47 -6.38
C LEU A 186 29.18 0.84 -7.75
N GLN A 187 28.79 2.10 -7.97
CA GLN A 187 28.23 2.52 -9.25
C GLN A 187 29.32 2.69 -10.33
N THR A 188 28.91 2.59 -11.59
CA THR A 188 29.78 2.94 -12.72
C THR A 188 30.12 4.43 -12.69
N THR A 189 31.14 4.85 -13.44
CA THR A 189 31.51 6.24 -13.57
C THR A 189 30.34 7.10 -14.10
N GLU A 190 29.55 6.58 -15.05
CA GLU A 190 28.42 7.30 -15.64
C GLU A 190 27.24 7.41 -14.65
N ASP A 191 26.94 6.34 -13.91
CA ASP A 191 25.87 6.37 -12.91
C ASP A 191 26.21 7.31 -11.74
N LYS A 192 27.50 7.34 -11.31
CA LYS A 192 27.96 8.26 -10.27
C LYS A 192 27.69 9.73 -10.61
N LYS A 193 27.84 10.11 -11.87
CA LYS A 193 27.59 11.50 -12.31
C LYS A 193 26.13 11.92 -12.14
N ARG A 194 25.19 10.93 -12.14
CA ARG A 194 23.76 11.19 -11.91
C ARG A 194 23.42 11.35 -10.45
N ILE A 195 24.22 10.85 -9.51
CA ILE A 195 24.00 10.99 -8.08
C ILE A 195 24.40 12.40 -7.67
N LYS A 196 23.39 13.26 -7.46
CA LYS A 196 23.56 14.70 -7.22
C LYS A 196 23.47 15.10 -5.75
N GLY A 197 23.02 14.19 -4.89
CA GLY A 197 22.90 14.48 -3.47
C GLY A 197 22.48 13.28 -2.62
N VAL A 198 22.57 13.47 -1.32
CA VAL A 198 22.17 12.50 -0.31
C VAL A 198 21.12 13.12 0.62
N ILE A 199 20.09 12.37 0.97
CA ILE A 199 19.17 12.64 2.07
C ILE A 199 19.40 11.62 3.15
N ILE A 200 19.73 12.07 4.35
CA ILE A 200 19.85 11.22 5.54
C ILE A 200 18.50 11.26 6.27
N ASN A 201 17.85 10.12 6.35
CA ASN A 201 16.48 10.01 6.85
C ASN A 201 16.42 9.29 8.20
N LYS A 202 15.31 9.46 8.91
CA LYS A 202 14.98 8.82 10.20
C LYS A 202 15.96 9.19 11.33
N PHE A 203 16.48 10.40 11.31
CA PHE A 203 17.40 10.88 12.34
C PHE A 203 16.70 10.97 13.71
N ARG A 204 17.36 10.48 14.75
CA ARG A 204 16.90 10.61 16.14
C ARG A 204 17.96 11.31 16.97
N GLY A 205 17.54 12.24 17.79
CA GLY A 205 18.41 13.00 18.67
C GLY A 205 18.62 14.45 18.26
N ASP A 206 19.67 15.08 18.74
CA ASP A 206 20.01 16.47 18.43
C ASP A 206 20.82 16.53 17.14
N ILE A 207 20.24 17.13 16.09
CA ILE A 207 20.83 17.22 14.77
C ILE A 207 22.20 17.95 14.76
N ARG A 208 22.42 18.87 15.71
CA ARG A 208 23.69 19.60 15.85
C ARG A 208 24.87 18.67 16.12
N LEU A 209 24.63 17.52 16.74
CA LEU A 209 25.66 16.49 16.99
C LEU A 209 26.10 15.78 15.70
N PHE A 210 25.28 15.85 14.66
CA PHE A 210 25.55 15.19 13.38
C PHE A 210 26.09 16.17 12.29
N GLU A 211 26.15 17.48 12.54
CA GLU A 211 26.74 18.44 11.61
C GLU A 211 28.16 18.07 11.14
N PRO A 212 29.10 17.66 12.01
CA PRO A 212 30.40 17.17 11.55
C PRO A 212 30.28 15.91 10.67
N GLY A 213 29.30 15.05 10.93
CA GLY A 213 29.02 13.86 10.13
C GLY A 213 28.54 14.19 8.71
N VAL A 214 27.73 15.24 8.54
CA VAL A 214 27.33 15.74 7.23
C VAL A 214 28.56 16.09 6.39
N LYS A 215 29.46 16.91 6.94
CA LYS A 215 30.69 17.31 6.25
C LYS A 215 31.59 16.11 5.91
N MET A 216 31.74 15.16 6.86
CA MET A 216 32.51 13.94 6.60
C MET A 216 31.92 13.12 5.45
N MET A 217 30.59 13.06 5.35
CA MET A 217 29.90 12.35 4.27
C MET A 217 30.15 13.01 2.92
N GLU A 218 30.05 14.34 2.85
CA GLU A 218 30.33 15.12 1.66
C GLU A 218 31.80 14.95 1.21
N ASP A 219 32.74 15.06 2.15
CA ASP A 219 34.17 14.88 1.88
C ASP A 219 34.50 13.46 1.37
N LEU A 220 33.83 12.44 1.91
CA LEU A 220 34.02 11.04 1.51
C LEU A 220 33.43 10.72 0.14
N CYS A 221 32.25 11.22 -0.15
CA CYS A 221 31.50 10.84 -1.33
C CYS A 221 31.63 11.83 -2.49
N GLY A 222 32.05 13.05 -2.24
CA GLY A 222 32.17 14.12 -3.24
C GLY A 222 30.81 14.64 -3.73
N ILE A 223 29.75 14.43 -2.96
CA ILE A 223 28.38 14.84 -3.28
C ILE A 223 27.72 15.52 -2.06
N PRO A 224 26.87 16.55 -2.24
CA PRO A 224 26.28 17.27 -1.12
C PRO A 224 25.24 16.44 -0.36
N VAL A 225 25.14 16.68 0.95
CA VAL A 225 24.02 16.22 1.78
C VAL A 225 22.92 17.27 1.72
N LEU A 226 21.83 16.96 1.02
CA LEU A 226 20.71 17.87 0.83
C LEU A 226 19.89 18.11 2.10
N GLY A 227 19.96 17.20 3.06
CA GLY A 227 19.28 17.35 4.33
C GLY A 227 19.40 16.13 5.21
N VAL A 228 19.14 16.38 6.50
CA VAL A 228 19.01 15.35 7.54
C VAL A 228 17.60 15.46 8.08
N ILE A 229 16.75 14.47 7.75
CA ILE A 229 15.32 14.48 8.07
C ILE A 229 15.11 13.74 9.38
N PRO A 230 14.59 14.41 10.42
CA PRO A 230 14.27 13.77 11.68
C PRO A 230 13.17 12.72 11.53
N TYR A 231 13.19 11.73 12.41
CA TYR A 231 12.11 10.75 12.52
C TYR A 231 10.81 11.46 12.93
N TYR A 232 9.76 11.30 12.13
CA TYR A 232 8.45 11.87 12.44
C TYR A 232 7.62 10.88 13.28
N ARG A 233 6.80 11.40 14.20
CA ARG A 233 5.96 10.58 15.09
C ARG A 233 4.46 10.82 14.93
N ASN A 234 4.09 12.03 14.49
CA ASN A 234 2.69 12.50 14.47
C ASN A 234 2.21 12.81 13.04
N ILE A 235 2.81 12.17 12.06
CA ILE A 235 2.43 12.26 10.66
C ILE A 235 2.06 10.84 10.22
N HIS A 236 0.86 10.70 9.68
CA HIS A 236 0.32 9.40 9.32
C HIS A 236 0.09 9.33 7.81
N ILE A 237 0.98 8.66 7.13
CA ILE A 237 0.88 8.33 5.71
C ILE A 237 0.58 6.84 5.61
N GLU A 238 -0.30 6.47 4.69
CA GLU A 238 -0.61 5.06 4.46
C GLU A 238 0.66 4.33 4.02
N GLU A 239 0.94 3.23 4.69
CA GLU A 239 2.14 2.43 4.48
C GLU A 239 1.85 1.28 3.52
N GLU A 240 2.86 0.87 2.77
CA GLU A 240 2.76 -0.19 1.78
C GLU A 240 3.15 -1.56 2.34
N ASP A 241 4.12 -1.58 3.26
CA ASP A 241 4.71 -2.82 3.77
C ASP A 241 4.00 -3.35 5.02
N SER A 242 3.64 -4.63 4.99
CA SER A 242 3.05 -5.35 6.13
C SER A 242 4.00 -5.54 7.32
N VAL A 243 5.31 -5.29 7.16
CA VAL A 243 6.31 -5.31 8.26
C VAL A 243 5.91 -4.38 9.41
N VAL A 244 5.20 -3.31 9.12
CA VAL A 244 4.67 -2.38 10.14
C VAL A 244 3.65 -3.06 11.06
N LEU A 245 2.95 -4.08 10.58
CA LEU A 245 1.95 -4.81 11.37
C LEU A 245 2.58 -5.61 12.52
N ASP A 246 3.85 -5.98 12.42
CA ASP A 246 4.58 -6.67 13.51
C ASP A 246 4.73 -5.81 14.76
N TYR A 247 4.72 -4.47 14.61
CA TYR A 247 4.79 -3.51 15.71
C TYR A 247 3.42 -3.09 16.25
N LYS A 248 2.33 -3.41 15.53
CA LYS A 248 0.95 -3.04 15.89
C LYS A 248 0.22 -4.10 16.74
N ARG A 249 0.92 -5.14 17.19
CA ARG A 249 0.32 -6.19 18.05
C ARG A 249 0.08 -5.62 19.44
N MET A 250 -1.17 -5.30 19.73
CA MET A 250 -1.61 -4.87 21.05
C MET A 250 -2.79 -5.73 21.50
N GLN A 251 -2.92 -5.90 22.80
CA GLN A 251 -4.05 -6.60 23.42
C GLN A 251 -5.25 -5.67 23.57
N ALA A 252 -6.44 -6.25 23.73
CA ALA A 252 -7.66 -5.51 24.00
C ALA A 252 -7.52 -4.52 25.18
N VAL A 253 -8.18 -3.36 25.07
CA VAL A 253 -8.14 -2.25 26.04
C VAL A 253 -9.54 -2.00 26.59
N GLU A 254 -9.66 -1.84 27.91
CA GLU A 254 -10.92 -1.50 28.57
C GLU A 254 -11.39 -0.09 28.19
N GLY A 255 -12.70 0.10 28.05
CA GLY A 255 -13.30 1.42 27.75
C GLY A 255 -13.30 1.82 26.27
N LYS A 256 -12.88 0.93 25.37
CA LYS A 256 -12.96 1.13 23.91
C LYS A 256 -13.65 -0.04 23.22
N ILE A 257 -14.10 0.17 22.00
CA ILE A 257 -14.53 -0.91 21.11
C ILE A 257 -13.27 -1.59 20.57
N ASN A 258 -13.10 -2.85 20.95
CA ASN A 258 -11.94 -3.64 20.57
C ASN A 258 -12.18 -4.32 19.21
N ILE A 259 -11.43 -3.94 18.22
CA ILE A 259 -11.52 -4.52 16.87
C ILE A 259 -10.26 -5.33 16.58
N ALA A 260 -10.43 -6.64 16.43
CA ALA A 260 -9.34 -7.54 16.05
C ALA A 260 -9.35 -7.78 14.54
N VAL A 261 -8.27 -7.44 13.86
CA VAL A 261 -8.02 -7.85 12.47
C VAL A 261 -7.24 -9.16 12.50
N VAL A 262 -7.77 -10.18 11.84
CA VAL A 262 -7.08 -11.47 11.76
C VAL A 262 -5.81 -11.33 10.91
N LEU A 263 -4.67 -11.66 11.46
CA LEU A 263 -3.38 -11.56 10.80
C LEU A 263 -3.18 -12.77 9.87
N LEU A 264 -3.49 -12.58 8.57
CA LEU A 264 -3.27 -13.58 7.53
C LEU A 264 -1.81 -13.56 7.05
N ARG A 265 -1.30 -14.70 6.57
CA ARG A 265 0.04 -14.78 5.98
C ARG A 265 0.14 -13.96 4.69
N HIS A 266 -0.91 -14.02 3.85
CA HIS A 266 -0.99 -13.31 2.58
C HIS A 266 -1.94 -12.10 2.65
N LEU A 267 -1.97 -11.45 3.83
CA LEU A 267 -2.81 -10.28 4.07
C LEU A 267 -2.56 -9.22 2.99
N SER A 268 -3.63 -8.73 2.38
CA SER A 268 -3.60 -7.70 1.36
C SER A 268 -4.54 -6.55 1.70
N ASN A 269 -4.21 -5.36 1.21
CA ASN A 269 -5.00 -4.14 1.39
C ASN A 269 -5.32 -3.83 2.86
N PHE A 270 -4.35 -4.01 3.77
CA PHE A 270 -4.51 -3.66 5.19
C PHE A 270 -4.79 -2.17 5.43
N THR A 271 -4.60 -1.33 4.43
CA THR A 271 -4.98 0.08 4.44
C THR A 271 -6.49 0.30 4.63
N ASP A 272 -7.33 -0.70 4.37
CA ASP A 272 -8.77 -0.67 4.67
C ASP A 272 -9.09 -0.34 6.13
N PHE A 273 -8.15 -0.58 7.04
CA PHE A 273 -8.35 -0.39 8.47
C PHE A 273 -7.78 0.92 9.02
N ASN A 274 -7.08 1.69 8.20
CA ASN A 274 -6.36 2.90 8.63
C ASN A 274 -7.29 3.96 9.27
N ARG A 275 -8.51 4.10 8.75
CA ARG A 275 -9.47 5.04 9.32
C ARG A 275 -9.97 4.58 10.68
N LEU A 276 -10.27 3.28 10.85
CA LEU A 276 -10.66 2.73 12.14
C LEU A 276 -9.55 2.87 13.19
N GLU A 277 -8.28 2.74 12.79
CA GLU A 277 -7.14 2.99 13.70
C GLU A 277 -7.09 4.43 14.23
N ARG A 278 -7.75 5.37 13.56
CA ARG A 278 -7.80 6.81 13.91
C ARG A 278 -9.11 7.20 14.60
N ASP A 279 -10.06 6.31 14.68
CA ASP A 279 -11.31 6.57 15.37
C ASP A 279 -11.08 6.43 16.89
N GLU A 280 -11.32 7.52 17.63
CA GLU A 280 -11.08 7.57 19.08
C GLU A 280 -11.95 6.57 19.86
N ARG A 281 -13.06 6.11 19.27
CA ARG A 281 -13.96 5.10 19.85
C ARG A 281 -13.35 3.70 19.81
N VAL A 282 -12.38 3.47 18.93
CA VAL A 282 -11.87 2.16 18.55
C VAL A 282 -10.48 1.92 19.15
N HIS A 283 -10.23 0.68 19.52
CA HIS A 283 -8.90 0.13 19.69
C HIS A 283 -8.72 -1.02 18.71
N LEU A 284 -8.00 -0.78 17.61
CA LEU A 284 -7.76 -1.76 16.57
C LEU A 284 -6.40 -2.43 16.77
N TYR A 285 -6.37 -3.75 16.68
CA TYR A 285 -5.14 -4.54 16.78
C TYR A 285 -5.17 -5.73 15.81
N TYR A 286 -3.98 -6.20 15.43
CA TYR A 286 -3.79 -7.31 14.53
C TYR A 286 -3.35 -8.53 15.33
N THR A 287 -4.04 -9.66 15.14
CA THR A 287 -3.74 -10.87 15.91
C THR A 287 -4.16 -12.15 15.19
N ASN A 288 -3.45 -13.25 15.48
CA ASN A 288 -3.86 -14.62 15.25
C ASN A 288 -3.83 -15.43 16.55
N ASN A 289 -3.76 -14.76 17.70
CA ASN A 289 -3.87 -15.36 19.01
C ASN A 289 -5.34 -15.56 19.36
N THR A 290 -5.72 -16.78 19.67
CA THR A 290 -7.12 -17.17 19.97
C THR A 290 -7.68 -16.52 21.25
N GLU A 291 -6.82 -16.20 22.23
CA GLU A 291 -7.23 -15.53 23.47
C GLU A 291 -7.54 -14.05 23.25
N ASP A 292 -6.81 -13.41 22.33
CA ASP A 292 -7.03 -11.98 22.00
C ASP A 292 -8.27 -11.84 21.10
N LEU A 293 -8.53 -12.78 20.20
CA LEU A 293 -9.76 -12.83 19.43
C LEU A 293 -11.01 -12.97 20.31
N ALA A 294 -10.92 -13.72 21.42
CA ALA A 294 -12.02 -13.88 22.36
C ALA A 294 -12.36 -12.59 23.14
N LYS A 295 -11.47 -11.60 23.15
CA LYS A 295 -11.65 -10.30 23.82
C LYS A 295 -12.16 -9.20 22.89
N ALA A 296 -12.26 -9.50 21.59
CA ALA A 296 -12.72 -8.55 20.61
C ALA A 296 -14.24 -8.33 20.69
N ASP A 297 -14.68 -7.12 20.40
CA ASP A 297 -16.08 -6.79 20.12
C ASP A 297 -16.43 -7.07 18.65
N ILE A 298 -15.45 -6.80 17.77
CA ILE A 298 -15.55 -7.00 16.32
C ILE A 298 -14.31 -7.74 15.84
N ILE A 299 -14.48 -8.75 15.02
CA ILE A 299 -13.42 -9.44 14.29
C ILE A 299 -13.55 -9.11 12.81
N LEU A 300 -12.49 -8.56 12.23
CA LEU A 300 -12.39 -8.29 10.81
C LEU A 300 -11.50 -9.33 10.13
N LEU A 301 -12.05 -9.98 9.10
CA LEU A 301 -11.34 -10.87 8.21
C LEU A 301 -10.89 -10.04 6.99
N PRO A 302 -9.58 -9.77 6.84
CA PRO A 302 -9.07 -8.89 5.80
C PRO A 302 -9.01 -9.56 4.43
N GLY A 303 -8.63 -8.77 3.41
CA GLY A 303 -8.27 -9.28 2.09
C GLY A 303 -7.07 -10.23 2.15
N SER A 304 -7.06 -11.19 1.25
CA SER A 304 -5.98 -12.16 1.09
C SER A 304 -5.57 -12.27 -0.38
N LYS A 305 -4.27 -12.45 -0.65
CA LYS A 305 -3.76 -12.77 -1.98
C LYS A 305 -3.81 -14.28 -2.28
N SER A 306 -3.91 -15.12 -1.26
CA SER A 306 -4.05 -16.57 -1.37
C SER A 306 -5.06 -17.07 -0.34
N THR A 307 -6.34 -16.93 -0.69
CA THR A 307 -7.47 -17.12 0.22
C THR A 307 -7.55 -18.57 0.73
N LEU A 308 -7.30 -19.54 -0.16
CA LEU A 308 -7.36 -20.97 0.19
C LEU A 308 -6.20 -21.38 1.10
N ASP A 309 -4.98 -20.90 0.85
CA ASP A 309 -3.83 -21.18 1.72
C ASP A 309 -4.01 -20.55 3.10
N ASP A 310 -4.49 -19.30 3.15
CA ASP A 310 -4.76 -18.63 4.42
C ASP A 310 -5.88 -19.33 5.19
N LEU A 311 -6.95 -19.81 4.52
CA LEU A 311 -8.02 -20.59 5.15
C LEU A 311 -7.48 -21.91 5.74
N TYR A 312 -6.61 -22.59 5.00
CA TYR A 312 -5.98 -23.81 5.48
C TYR A 312 -5.16 -23.55 6.76
N GLU A 313 -4.36 -22.49 6.78
CA GLU A 313 -3.59 -22.07 7.96
C GLU A 313 -4.47 -21.68 9.14
N LEU A 314 -5.54 -20.89 8.92
CA LEU A 314 -6.49 -20.53 9.98
C LEU A 314 -7.17 -21.73 10.62
N ARG A 315 -7.41 -22.79 9.85
CA ARG A 315 -7.94 -24.05 10.36
C ARG A 315 -6.91 -24.85 11.16
N ARG A 316 -5.68 -24.87 10.67
CA ARG A 316 -4.57 -25.62 11.28
C ARG A 316 -4.13 -25.01 12.61
N ASN A 317 -4.10 -23.68 12.72
CA ASN A 317 -3.63 -22.97 13.93
C ASN A 317 -4.76 -22.68 14.95
N GLY A 318 -6.00 -23.07 14.65
CA GLY A 318 -7.15 -22.93 15.55
C GLY A 318 -7.84 -21.56 15.49
N VAL A 319 -7.35 -20.60 14.73
CA VAL A 319 -7.95 -19.26 14.58
C VAL A 319 -9.35 -19.35 13.99
N ALA A 320 -9.58 -20.21 12.98
CA ALA A 320 -10.91 -20.43 12.40
C ALA A 320 -11.94 -20.82 13.47
N GLN A 321 -11.57 -21.72 14.39
CA GLN A 321 -12.45 -22.15 15.49
C GLN A 321 -12.66 -21.04 16.52
N ALA A 322 -11.64 -20.21 16.77
CA ALA A 322 -11.76 -19.07 17.68
C ALA A 322 -12.73 -18.02 17.13
N VAL A 323 -12.66 -17.68 15.84
CA VAL A 323 -13.60 -16.78 15.16
C VAL A 323 -15.03 -17.29 15.25
N LEU A 324 -15.26 -18.60 14.94
CA LEU A 324 -16.58 -19.21 15.03
C LEU A 324 -17.13 -19.25 16.45
N ARG A 325 -16.29 -19.44 17.46
CA ARG A 325 -16.69 -19.40 18.86
C ARG A 325 -17.07 -17.98 19.26
N ALA A 326 -16.22 -17.01 18.98
CA ALA A 326 -16.46 -15.60 19.29
C ALA A 326 -17.78 -15.13 18.65
N HIS A 327 -18.04 -15.48 17.39
CA HIS A 327 -19.31 -15.14 16.74
C HIS A 327 -20.52 -15.75 17.45
N ARG A 328 -20.46 -17.03 17.86
CA ARG A 328 -21.55 -17.68 18.64
C ARG A 328 -21.78 -17.01 19.99
N GLU A 329 -20.75 -16.42 20.58
CA GLU A 329 -20.80 -15.64 21.81
C GLU A 329 -21.25 -14.17 21.60
N GLY A 330 -21.58 -13.81 20.35
CA GLY A 330 -22.17 -12.53 19.97
C GLY A 330 -21.18 -11.46 19.49
N VAL A 331 -19.93 -11.82 19.23
CA VAL A 331 -18.95 -10.95 18.58
C VAL A 331 -19.33 -10.71 17.12
N THR A 332 -19.22 -9.47 16.65
CA THR A 332 -19.42 -9.15 15.23
C THR A 332 -18.28 -9.72 14.40
N VAL A 333 -18.59 -10.36 13.27
CA VAL A 333 -17.62 -10.81 12.28
C VAL A 333 -17.94 -10.18 10.93
N MET A 334 -16.98 -9.48 10.35
CA MET A 334 -17.09 -8.89 9.02
C MET A 334 -15.89 -9.31 8.16
N GLY A 335 -16.17 -9.69 6.91
CA GLY A 335 -15.15 -10.02 5.91
C GLY A 335 -15.06 -9.02 4.78
N ILE A 336 -13.84 -8.66 4.39
CA ILE A 336 -13.57 -7.79 3.23
C ILE A 336 -12.80 -8.58 2.19
N CYS A 337 -13.26 -8.59 0.94
CA CYS A 337 -12.64 -9.25 -0.21
C CYS A 337 -12.34 -10.74 0.07
N GLY A 338 -11.08 -11.15 0.19
CA GLY A 338 -10.72 -12.51 0.61
C GLY A 338 -11.36 -12.92 1.93
N GLY A 339 -11.47 -11.99 2.90
CA GLY A 339 -12.16 -12.22 4.16
C GLY A 339 -13.65 -12.54 3.98
N TYR A 340 -14.33 -11.89 3.04
CA TYR A 340 -15.70 -12.21 2.66
C TYR A 340 -15.81 -13.64 2.09
N GLN A 341 -14.88 -14.02 1.22
CA GLN A 341 -14.79 -15.38 0.67
C GLN A 341 -14.60 -16.42 1.77
N LEU A 342 -13.71 -16.15 2.76
CA LEU A 342 -13.48 -17.04 3.91
C LEU A 342 -14.75 -17.32 4.71
N MET A 343 -15.68 -16.36 4.79
CA MET A 343 -16.92 -16.50 5.56
C MET A 343 -17.96 -17.41 4.91
N GLY A 344 -17.85 -17.69 3.61
CA GLY A 344 -18.77 -18.55 2.87
C GLY A 344 -18.79 -20.00 3.35
N LEU A 345 -19.63 -20.83 2.70
CA LEU A 345 -19.70 -22.29 2.97
C LEU A 345 -18.55 -23.02 2.31
N GLU A 346 -18.18 -22.64 1.09
CA GLU A 346 -17.13 -23.30 0.30
C GLU A 346 -16.38 -22.28 -0.57
N ILE A 347 -15.10 -22.56 -0.81
CA ILE A 347 -14.28 -21.87 -1.79
C ILE A 347 -13.71 -22.89 -2.76
N HIS A 348 -13.93 -22.65 -4.05
CA HIS A 348 -13.48 -23.49 -5.15
C HIS A 348 -12.46 -22.75 -6.01
N ASP A 349 -11.35 -23.40 -6.34
CA ASP A 349 -10.34 -22.93 -7.30
C ASP A 349 -10.04 -24.03 -8.33
N PRO A 350 -10.99 -24.32 -9.24
CA PRO A 350 -10.86 -25.42 -10.18
C PRO A 350 -9.67 -25.25 -11.14
N GLU A 351 -9.31 -24.01 -11.46
CA GLU A 351 -8.23 -23.68 -12.39
C GLU A 351 -6.87 -23.47 -11.69
N GLY A 352 -6.83 -23.37 -10.37
CA GLY A 352 -5.60 -23.10 -9.61
C GLY A 352 -5.09 -21.68 -9.77
N VAL A 353 -6.01 -20.75 -9.74
CA VAL A 353 -5.73 -19.31 -9.89
C VAL A 353 -4.86 -18.79 -8.76
N GLU A 354 -5.12 -19.25 -7.52
CA GLU A 354 -4.37 -18.81 -6.33
C GLU A 354 -3.30 -19.80 -5.87
N GLY A 355 -3.43 -21.10 -6.19
CA GLY A 355 -2.47 -22.09 -5.69
C GLY A 355 -2.80 -23.54 -6.04
N GLU A 356 -2.35 -24.47 -5.19
CA GLU A 356 -2.52 -25.90 -5.40
C GLU A 356 -3.83 -26.45 -4.82
N ILE A 357 -4.37 -25.78 -3.80
CA ILE A 357 -5.61 -26.20 -3.11
C ILE A 357 -6.80 -25.88 -4.01
N ARG A 358 -7.55 -26.92 -4.42
CA ARG A 358 -8.67 -26.78 -5.38
C ARG A 358 -10.01 -26.47 -4.72
N GLN A 359 -10.18 -26.83 -3.46
CA GLN A 359 -11.43 -26.63 -2.73
C GLN A 359 -11.18 -26.75 -1.23
N LEU A 360 -11.83 -25.89 -0.46
CA LEU A 360 -11.95 -26.00 0.99
C LEU A 360 -13.33 -25.56 1.44
N PRO A 361 -13.88 -26.18 2.52
CA PRO A 361 -15.02 -25.61 3.20
C PRO A 361 -14.61 -24.28 3.84
N GLY A 362 -15.42 -23.22 3.66
CA GLY A 362 -15.27 -21.93 4.30
C GLY A 362 -15.58 -21.96 5.80
N LEU A 363 -15.73 -20.81 6.43
CA LEU A 363 -16.12 -20.71 7.85
C LEU A 363 -17.60 -21.05 8.08
N GLY A 364 -18.44 -20.99 7.04
CA GLY A 364 -19.86 -21.30 7.14
C GLY A 364 -20.70 -20.24 7.86
N LEU A 365 -20.24 -19.00 7.88
CA LEU A 365 -20.93 -17.87 8.50
C LEU A 365 -21.95 -17.21 7.56
N LEU A 366 -21.68 -17.25 6.25
CA LEU A 366 -22.52 -16.69 5.20
C LEU A 366 -23.01 -17.79 4.25
N PRO A 367 -24.29 -17.77 3.81
CA PRO A 367 -24.85 -18.79 2.92
C PRO A 367 -24.45 -18.56 1.46
N VAL A 368 -23.16 -18.46 1.20
CA VAL A 368 -22.58 -18.19 -0.12
C VAL A 368 -21.45 -19.17 -0.45
N ILE A 369 -21.17 -19.35 -1.74
CA ILE A 369 -20.08 -20.16 -2.27
C ILE A 369 -19.26 -19.27 -3.20
N THR A 370 -17.94 -19.33 -3.06
CA THR A 370 -17.00 -18.61 -3.91
C THR A 370 -16.35 -19.56 -4.90
N THR A 371 -16.26 -19.14 -6.17
CA THR A 371 -15.46 -19.82 -7.20
C THR A 371 -14.41 -18.85 -7.73
N MET A 372 -13.15 -19.23 -7.61
CA MET A 372 -12.05 -18.44 -8.19
C MET A 372 -12.10 -18.50 -9.71
N GLN A 373 -11.88 -17.35 -10.35
CA GLN A 373 -11.94 -17.20 -11.80
C GLN A 373 -10.67 -16.54 -12.32
N GLY A 374 -10.30 -16.84 -13.57
CA GLY A 374 -9.12 -16.25 -14.22
C GLY A 374 -9.26 -14.76 -14.51
N GLU A 375 -10.49 -14.23 -14.62
CA GLU A 375 -10.74 -12.82 -14.84
C GLU A 375 -10.76 -12.05 -13.50
N LYS A 376 -10.04 -10.93 -13.48
CA LYS A 376 -9.94 -10.05 -12.33
C LYS A 376 -10.89 -8.87 -12.46
N VAL A 377 -11.74 -8.67 -11.46
CA VAL A 377 -12.52 -7.45 -11.32
C VAL A 377 -11.63 -6.38 -10.71
N THR A 378 -11.56 -5.21 -11.35
CA THR A 378 -10.86 -4.02 -10.82
C THR A 378 -11.68 -2.80 -11.22
N ARG A 379 -12.27 -2.10 -10.26
CA ARG A 379 -13.07 -0.89 -10.51
C ARG A 379 -13.24 -0.04 -9.26
N GLN A 380 -13.43 1.25 -9.44
CA GLN A 380 -13.98 2.12 -8.40
C GLN A 380 -15.49 1.99 -8.38
N VAL A 381 -16.10 2.07 -7.22
CA VAL A 381 -17.55 1.95 -7.04
C VAL A 381 -18.08 3.04 -6.12
N ASN A 382 -19.26 3.55 -6.49
CA ASN A 382 -20.15 4.26 -5.57
C ASN A 382 -21.27 3.31 -5.19
N PHE A 383 -21.66 3.30 -3.93
CA PHE A 383 -22.65 2.36 -3.42
C PHE A 383 -23.47 2.93 -2.26
N HIS A 384 -24.59 2.29 -2.00
CA HIS A 384 -25.39 2.47 -0.78
C HIS A 384 -25.41 1.14 -0.05
N PHE A 385 -25.12 1.14 1.25
CA PHE A 385 -25.23 -0.09 2.05
C PHE A 385 -26.61 -0.19 2.67
N LEU A 386 -27.25 -1.37 2.56
CA LEU A 386 -28.60 -1.65 3.02
C LEU A 386 -29.59 -0.55 2.53
N GLU A 387 -30.35 0.04 3.46
CA GLU A 387 -31.28 1.15 3.18
C GLU A 387 -30.70 2.53 3.51
N ASN A 388 -29.37 2.66 3.66
CA ASN A 388 -28.74 3.94 3.93
C ASN A 388 -28.81 4.85 2.70
N ALA A 389 -29.20 6.10 2.89
CA ALA A 389 -29.36 7.06 1.79
C ALA A 389 -28.06 7.76 1.38
N GLU A 390 -26.99 7.67 2.21
CA GLU A 390 -25.71 8.29 1.93
C GLU A 390 -24.93 7.49 0.89
N THR A 391 -24.42 8.17 -0.14
CA THR A 391 -23.54 7.54 -1.13
C THR A 391 -22.16 7.31 -0.53
N CYS A 392 -21.76 6.07 -0.48
CA CYS A 392 -20.43 5.61 -0.08
C CYS A 392 -19.53 5.37 -1.29
N GLN A 393 -18.21 5.43 -1.08
CA GLN A 393 -17.21 5.20 -2.11
C GLN A 393 -16.26 4.09 -1.71
N GLY A 394 -15.80 3.32 -2.69
CA GLY A 394 -14.84 2.26 -2.50
C GLY A 394 -14.31 1.73 -3.83
N TYR A 395 -13.67 0.58 -3.79
CA TYR A 395 -13.17 -0.07 -5.00
C TYR A 395 -13.17 -1.59 -4.83
N GLU A 396 -13.24 -2.31 -5.93
CA GLU A 396 -13.15 -3.77 -5.98
C GLU A 396 -11.86 -4.18 -6.68
N ILE A 397 -11.16 -5.15 -6.08
CA ILE A 397 -10.00 -5.84 -6.69
C ILE A 397 -10.06 -7.30 -6.24
N HIS A 398 -10.66 -8.18 -7.05
CA HIS A 398 -10.77 -9.60 -6.70
C HIS A 398 -10.81 -10.50 -7.93
N MET A 399 -10.57 -11.80 -7.73
CA MET A 399 -10.61 -12.84 -8.78
C MET A 399 -11.72 -13.86 -8.55
N GLY A 400 -12.35 -13.88 -7.38
CA GLY A 400 -13.44 -14.80 -7.05
C GLY A 400 -14.80 -14.21 -7.42
N GLU A 401 -15.71 -15.08 -7.81
CA GLU A 401 -17.13 -14.81 -7.91
C GLU A 401 -17.86 -15.53 -6.77
N THR A 402 -18.59 -14.76 -5.95
CA THR A 402 -19.35 -15.30 -4.81
C THR A 402 -20.84 -15.26 -5.12
N ARG A 403 -21.51 -16.40 -5.00
CA ARG A 403 -22.93 -16.56 -5.27
C ARG A 403 -23.66 -17.17 -4.08
N PRO A 404 -24.95 -16.84 -3.90
CA PRO A 404 -25.79 -17.51 -2.92
C PRO A 404 -25.81 -19.03 -3.16
N VAL A 405 -25.93 -19.79 -2.07
CA VAL A 405 -26.20 -21.23 -2.16
C VAL A 405 -27.51 -21.45 -2.91
N PRO A 406 -27.58 -22.44 -3.83
CA PRO A 406 -28.82 -22.73 -4.56
C PRO A 406 -30.04 -22.90 -3.66
N GLY A 407 -31.10 -22.11 -3.93
CA GLY A 407 -32.35 -22.14 -3.16
C GLY A 407 -32.35 -21.28 -1.88
N VAL A 408 -31.25 -20.56 -1.59
CA VAL A 408 -31.17 -19.64 -0.47
C VAL A 408 -31.22 -18.20 -1.00
N SER A 409 -32.14 -17.39 -0.48
CA SER A 409 -32.17 -15.95 -0.74
C SER A 409 -31.23 -15.26 0.24
N VAL A 410 -30.36 -14.38 -0.25
CA VAL A 410 -29.49 -13.55 0.57
C VAL A 410 -29.84 -12.08 0.39
N VAL A 411 -29.58 -11.28 1.41
CA VAL A 411 -29.66 -9.83 1.34
C VAL A 411 -28.28 -9.31 0.95
N PRO A 412 -28.16 -8.57 -0.17
CA PRO A 412 -26.87 -7.93 -0.49
C PRO A 412 -26.56 -6.87 0.56
N LEU A 413 -25.29 -6.74 0.91
CA LEU A 413 -24.85 -5.69 1.84
C LEU A 413 -24.89 -4.31 1.15
N ASN A 414 -24.47 -4.27 -0.12
CA ASN A 414 -24.33 -3.05 -0.89
C ASN A 414 -25.13 -3.10 -2.21
N LYS A 415 -25.70 -1.95 -2.58
CA LYS A 415 -26.29 -1.69 -3.89
C LYS A 415 -25.42 -0.67 -4.61
N LEU A 416 -24.89 -1.03 -5.76
CA LEU A 416 -24.02 -0.19 -6.56
C LEU A 416 -24.81 0.77 -7.42
N GLU A 417 -24.24 1.94 -7.74
CA GLU A 417 -24.91 2.94 -8.60
C GLU A 417 -25.15 2.44 -10.04
N ASP A 418 -24.35 1.46 -10.50
CA ASP A 418 -24.56 0.80 -11.80
C ASP A 418 -25.70 -0.23 -11.82
N GLY A 419 -26.35 -0.42 -10.68
CA GLY A 419 -27.45 -1.38 -10.49
C GLY A 419 -26.97 -2.77 -10.05
N GLY A 420 -25.66 -2.98 -9.88
CA GLY A 420 -25.10 -4.21 -9.33
C GLY A 420 -25.36 -4.34 -7.83
N GLU A 421 -25.12 -5.54 -7.32
CA GLU A 421 -25.19 -5.86 -5.90
C GLU A 421 -23.88 -6.46 -5.44
N ASP A 422 -23.47 -6.16 -4.19
CA ASP A 422 -22.27 -6.70 -3.59
C ASP A 422 -22.51 -7.18 -2.16
N GLY A 423 -21.77 -8.21 -1.80
CA GLY A 423 -21.70 -8.71 -0.45
C GLY A 423 -22.88 -9.57 -0.03
N CYS A 424 -22.86 -9.93 1.24
CA CYS A 424 -23.90 -10.72 1.90
C CYS A 424 -24.12 -10.19 3.32
N PHE A 425 -25.37 -9.90 3.64
CA PHE A 425 -25.81 -9.44 4.94
C PHE A 425 -26.72 -10.49 5.58
N VAL A 426 -26.32 -11.09 6.68
CA VAL A 426 -27.15 -11.97 7.51
C VAL A 426 -27.80 -11.16 8.63
N ASN A 427 -27.02 -10.39 9.33
CA ASN A 427 -27.42 -9.41 10.35
C ASN A 427 -26.26 -8.47 10.66
N GLN A 428 -26.48 -7.46 11.52
CA GLN A 428 -25.47 -6.46 11.89
C GLN A 428 -24.19 -7.04 12.52
N LYS A 429 -24.24 -8.32 12.99
CA LYS A 429 -23.09 -9.02 13.54
C LYS A 429 -22.44 -10.03 12.59
N CYS A 430 -22.96 -10.16 11.35
CA CYS A 430 -22.42 -11.10 10.37
C CYS A 430 -22.67 -10.58 8.96
N MET A 431 -21.63 -10.09 8.31
CA MET A 431 -21.70 -9.51 6.97
C MET A 431 -20.34 -9.59 6.25
N GLY A 432 -20.36 -9.49 4.93
CA GLY A 432 -19.15 -9.44 4.12
C GLY A 432 -19.36 -8.74 2.79
N SER A 433 -18.30 -8.17 2.22
CA SER A 433 -18.30 -7.37 1.00
C SER A 433 -16.99 -7.55 0.23
N TYR A 434 -17.03 -7.39 -1.08
CA TYR A 434 -15.81 -7.28 -1.90
C TYR A 434 -15.19 -5.89 -1.86
N ILE A 435 -15.95 -4.88 -1.43
CA ILE A 435 -15.56 -3.47 -1.52
C ILE A 435 -14.47 -3.15 -0.50
N HIS A 436 -13.28 -2.84 -1.00
CA HIS A 436 -12.21 -2.16 -0.26
C HIS A 436 -12.56 -0.69 -0.06
N GLY A 437 -12.09 -0.09 1.05
CA GLY A 437 -12.44 1.28 1.41
C GLY A 437 -13.87 1.44 1.94
N ILE A 438 -14.64 0.35 2.13
CA ILE A 438 -15.96 0.42 2.78
C ILE A 438 -15.86 1.06 4.17
N LEU A 439 -14.76 0.79 4.88
CA LEU A 439 -14.44 1.37 6.19
C LEU A 439 -13.85 2.79 6.11
N ASP A 440 -13.75 3.40 4.92
CA ASP A 440 -13.43 4.81 4.77
C ASP A 440 -14.68 5.71 4.83
N ASN A 441 -15.88 5.11 4.87
CA ASN A 441 -17.14 5.82 4.88
C ASN A 441 -17.70 5.94 6.31
N GLN A 442 -17.92 7.17 6.78
CA GLN A 442 -18.37 7.44 8.14
C GLN A 442 -19.70 6.75 8.48
N ALA A 443 -20.66 6.83 7.55
CA ALA A 443 -21.96 6.20 7.75
C ALA A 443 -21.85 4.69 7.99
N PHE A 444 -20.94 4.01 7.28
CA PHE A 444 -20.72 2.59 7.47
C PHE A 444 -20.01 2.28 8.80
N ILE A 445 -19.01 3.09 9.18
CA ILE A 445 -18.35 2.96 10.48
C ILE A 445 -19.37 3.13 11.62
N ASP A 446 -20.20 4.16 11.56
CA ASP A 446 -21.19 4.41 12.60
C ASP A 446 -22.21 3.26 12.70
N TYR A 447 -22.64 2.71 11.56
CA TYR A 447 -23.47 1.50 11.52
C TYR A 447 -22.79 0.28 12.14
N LEU A 448 -21.51 0.06 11.84
CA LEU A 448 -20.73 -1.07 12.37
C LEU A 448 -20.53 -0.97 13.89
N LEU A 449 -20.35 0.25 14.41
CA LEU A 449 -20.10 0.52 15.83
C LEU A 449 -21.37 0.69 16.67
N GLU A 450 -22.53 0.91 16.05
CA GLU A 450 -23.82 1.14 16.72
C GLU A 450 -24.15 0.11 17.80
N PRO A 451 -23.95 -1.23 17.62
CA PRO A 451 -24.26 -2.22 18.65
C PRO A 451 -23.43 -2.08 19.93
N TYR A 452 -22.40 -1.24 19.91
CA TYR A 452 -21.46 -1.00 21.00
C TYR A 452 -21.54 0.43 21.55
N ALA A 453 -22.58 1.17 21.18
CA ALA A 453 -22.75 2.60 21.54
C ALA A 453 -22.71 2.86 23.07
N GLU A 454 -23.14 1.89 23.88
CA GLU A 454 -23.09 2.00 25.35
C GLU A 454 -21.67 2.10 25.91
N LYS A 455 -20.65 1.70 25.13
CA LYS A 455 -19.24 1.83 25.50
C LYS A 455 -18.64 3.19 25.15
N LEU A 456 -19.43 4.08 24.51
CA LEU A 456 -18.92 5.30 23.89
C LEU A 456 -19.24 6.52 24.73
N GLU A 457 -18.24 7.34 25.03
CA GLU A 457 -18.41 8.74 25.41
C GLU A 457 -18.59 9.59 24.15
N CYS A 458 -19.05 10.86 24.29
CA CYS A 458 -19.28 11.76 23.17
C CYS A 458 -17.97 11.98 22.36
N HIS A 459 -17.99 11.74 21.05
CA HIS A 459 -16.80 11.79 20.19
C HIS A 459 -16.97 12.76 19.01
N THR A 460 -15.84 13.29 18.55
CA THR A 460 -15.79 14.11 17.34
C THR A 460 -15.67 13.21 16.12
N VAL A 461 -16.54 13.41 15.13
CA VAL A 461 -16.47 12.69 13.85
C VAL A 461 -15.24 13.16 13.06
N LEU A 462 -14.39 12.23 12.66
CA LEU A 462 -13.20 12.51 11.85
C LEU A 462 -13.59 12.66 10.36
N ASP A 463 -13.45 13.85 9.80
CA ASP A 463 -13.43 14.00 8.33
C ASP A 463 -12.10 13.43 7.79
N TYR A 464 -12.15 12.17 7.36
CA TYR A 464 -10.95 11.44 6.95
C TYR A 464 -10.27 12.03 5.72
N ARG A 465 -11.03 12.63 4.81
CA ARG A 465 -10.45 13.27 3.62
C ARG A 465 -9.65 14.51 4.01
N THR A 466 -10.23 15.38 4.81
CA THR A 466 -9.53 16.56 5.35
C THR A 466 -8.33 16.14 6.19
N TYR A 467 -8.49 15.12 7.03
CA TYR A 467 -7.38 14.57 7.81
C TYR A 467 -6.20 14.11 6.93
N LYS A 468 -6.44 13.37 5.83
CA LYS A 468 -5.38 12.92 4.91
C LYS A 468 -4.66 14.12 4.28
N GLU A 469 -5.39 15.13 3.81
CA GLU A 469 -4.80 16.35 3.23
C GLU A 469 -3.89 17.06 4.24
N GLU A 470 -4.32 17.17 5.50
CA GLU A 470 -3.48 17.72 6.58
C GLU A 470 -2.23 16.89 6.85
N GLN A 471 -2.31 15.54 6.74
CA GLN A 471 -1.13 14.69 6.91
C GLN A 471 -0.12 14.91 5.79
N TYR A 472 -0.57 15.06 4.55
CA TYR A 472 0.32 15.39 3.42
C TYR A 472 0.97 16.77 3.60
N ASP A 473 0.22 17.77 4.08
CA ASP A 473 0.77 19.10 4.35
C ASP A 473 1.79 19.08 5.50
N LYS A 474 1.51 18.37 6.59
CA LYS A 474 2.46 18.16 7.70
C LYS A 474 3.73 17.45 7.22
N LEU A 475 3.59 16.43 6.37
CA LEU A 475 4.75 15.72 5.81
C LEU A 475 5.59 16.64 4.92
N ALA A 476 4.94 17.41 4.05
CA ALA A 476 5.62 18.38 3.18
C ALA A 476 6.39 19.42 4.01
N GLU A 477 5.76 19.97 5.05
CA GLU A 477 6.40 20.95 5.93
C GLU A 477 7.59 20.33 6.70
N HIS A 478 7.40 19.09 7.21
CA HIS A 478 8.47 18.38 7.90
C HIS A 478 9.70 18.16 7.00
N VAL A 479 9.49 17.75 5.75
CA VAL A 479 10.61 17.58 4.80
C VAL A 479 11.17 18.92 4.34
N ARG A 480 10.31 19.90 4.04
CA ARG A 480 10.70 21.25 3.60
C ARG A 480 11.64 21.94 4.61
N SER A 481 11.35 21.84 5.89
CA SER A 481 12.15 22.50 6.93
C SER A 481 13.51 21.84 7.19
N HIS A 482 13.75 20.63 6.66
CA HIS A 482 15.01 19.89 6.87
C HIS A 482 15.75 19.57 5.56
N LEU A 483 15.26 20.05 4.42
CA LEU A 483 15.85 19.83 3.10
C LEU A 483 16.31 21.15 2.47
N ASN A 484 17.50 21.17 1.91
CA ASN A 484 18.01 22.32 1.11
C ASN A 484 17.27 22.36 -0.25
N LEU A 485 16.02 22.84 -0.23
CA LEU A 485 15.19 22.95 -1.43
C LEU A 485 15.79 23.86 -2.50
N PRO A 486 16.43 25.01 -2.18
CA PRO A 486 17.11 25.82 -3.21
C PRO A 486 18.12 25.01 -4.00
N LEU A 487 18.96 24.20 -3.33
CA LEU A 487 19.94 23.33 -4.00
C LEU A 487 19.26 22.23 -4.81
N LEU A 488 18.17 21.61 -4.27
CA LEU A 488 17.39 20.63 -5.00
C LEU A 488 16.82 21.22 -6.30
N TYR A 489 16.22 22.41 -6.25
CA TYR A 489 15.72 23.10 -7.44
C TYR A 489 16.84 23.48 -8.43
N GLN A 490 18.01 23.85 -7.93
CA GLN A 490 19.18 24.13 -8.78
C GLN A 490 19.58 22.87 -9.55
N ILE A 491 19.74 21.74 -8.88
CA ILE A 491 20.02 20.43 -9.49
C ILE A 491 18.98 20.12 -10.58
N MET A 492 17.70 20.11 -10.22
CA MET A 492 16.61 19.78 -11.16
C MET A 492 16.44 20.80 -12.30
N SER A 493 17.09 21.96 -12.23
CA SER A 493 17.06 22.97 -13.29
C SER A 493 18.16 22.80 -14.34
N GLY A 494 19.07 21.82 -14.14
CA GLY A 494 20.23 21.62 -15.03
C GLY A 494 21.22 22.78 -15.01
N ASN A 495 21.28 23.55 -13.92
CA ASN A 495 22.24 24.59 -13.71
C ASN A 495 23.30 24.07 -12.74
N ASP A 496 24.21 23.22 -13.23
CA ASP A 496 25.42 22.80 -12.48
C ASP A 496 26.41 23.92 -12.34
#